data_f012dc836ef292a274ee889ad7cde327
#
_entry.id   f012dc836ef292a274ee889ad7cde327
#
_cell.length_a   1.000
_cell.length_b   1.000
_cell.length_c   1.000
_cell.angle_alpha   90.00
_cell.angle_beta   90.00
_cell.angle_gamma   90.00
#
_symmetry.space_group_name_H-M   'P 1'
#
loop_
_entity.id
_entity.type
_entity.pdbx_description
1 polymer ?
#
loop_
_entity_poly.entity_id
_entity_poly.type
_entity_poly.pdbx_seq_one_letter_code
_entity_poly.pdbx_strand_id
1 'polypeptide(L)'
;ENTLRSYSIILLIFISELLLHMKKITFLFLILSFISCKKEPLPIAFDNSIIKDTVLNIIIRPVHPDLLSDKSDSIKLYYQKMNFHEIWYLDENRRDLINEIKFCYEDGLNPNDYEINIIEELESKRAKLNDEDIVKYDILLTETFEKLANHLHKGKLNPKELYTDWDLKPKEIALSPLLEKGIKEKIIASTFKDLKPNHIVYQLLKKSLVEIDKFPNVTFEKISTKNKIVVNDTLPEMVKIKKRLAYWKDYKNKDSIITWAYDTLTLKAVKRFQARHGLAPDGVIGIGTLRALNTTKNERIEQIFANLERWRWYPSDLGEKYLIANIPDYMLQYVIKNDTVASHRIVVGTPKRKTPILSSKLSNFVFNPTWTIPPTIIKEDLTPEASKNRNYFPSRRLTIYNSQGKEVSPYEWNPARANNYKYVQKPGYNNSLGLVKFNFANRHSVYLHDTNHRDYFVKTYRSLSSGCVRVENPLVLTKQILTEINPEKWSGGEIDSILKQEKTKTVSVKDTVNVYLFYWTSWIENDKLQFRDDIYELDKALFQKLRNRD
;
A
#
# COMPACT_ATOMS: atom_id res chain seq x y z
N GLU A 1 34.42 -48.94 -47.99
CA GLU A 1 33.16 -48.19 -47.73
C GLU A 1 32.04 -49.04 -47.08
N ASN A 2 32.01 -50.35 -47.29
CA ASN A 2 30.97 -51.23 -46.74
C ASN A 2 31.16 -51.58 -45.24
N THR A 3 32.36 -51.51 -44.70
CA THR A 3 32.64 -51.81 -43.27
C THR A 3 32.28 -50.68 -42.35
N LEU A 4 32.35 -49.41 -42.74
CA LEU A 4 31.96 -48.26 -41.99
C LEU A 4 30.43 -48.08 -41.84
N ARG A 5 29.65 -48.53 -42.84
CA ARG A 5 28.18 -48.53 -42.77
C ARG A 5 27.63 -49.55 -41.74
N SER A 6 28.28 -50.70 -41.58
CA SER A 6 27.87 -51.76 -40.67
C SER A 6 28.07 -51.34 -39.21
N TYR A 7 29.16 -50.62 -38.87
CA TYR A 7 29.41 -50.13 -37.53
C TYR A 7 28.45 -48.99 -37.12
N SER A 8 28.04 -48.14 -38.06
CA SER A 8 27.06 -47.07 -37.80
C SER A 8 25.67 -47.62 -37.50
N ILE A 9 25.24 -48.69 -38.15
CA ILE A 9 23.93 -49.31 -37.90
C ILE A 9 23.91 -50.03 -36.55
N ILE A 10 24.98 -50.75 -36.18
CA ILE A 10 25.11 -51.44 -34.88
C ILE A 10 25.15 -50.42 -33.74
N LEU A 11 25.85 -49.28 -33.92
CA LEU A 11 25.89 -48.19 -32.91
C LEU A 11 24.53 -47.53 -32.72
N LEU A 12 23.75 -47.30 -33.80
CA LEU A 12 22.41 -46.76 -33.75
C LEU A 12 21.42 -47.71 -33.05
N ILE A 13 21.53 -49.03 -33.27
CA ILE A 13 20.70 -50.02 -32.58
C ILE A 13 21.05 -50.06 -31.08
N PHE A 14 22.33 -50.00 -30.73
CA PHE A 14 22.77 -49.99 -29.30
C PHE A 14 22.33 -48.71 -28.58
N ILE A 15 22.38 -47.55 -29.26
CA ILE A 15 21.89 -46.27 -28.69
C ILE A 15 20.37 -46.30 -28.55
N SER A 16 19.62 -46.91 -29.46
CA SER A 16 18.17 -47.02 -29.37
C SER A 16 17.72 -47.93 -28.23
N GLU A 17 18.41 -49.04 -28.01
CA GLU A 17 18.16 -49.95 -26.87
C GLU A 17 18.52 -49.29 -25.50
N LEU A 18 19.64 -48.56 -25.46
CA LEU A 18 20.05 -47.81 -24.27
C LEU A 18 19.04 -46.72 -23.91
N LEU A 19 18.52 -45.98 -24.90
CA LEU A 19 17.47 -44.97 -24.73
C LEU A 19 16.13 -45.59 -24.29
N LEU A 20 15.82 -46.81 -24.78
CA LEU A 20 14.60 -47.53 -24.36
C LEU A 20 14.70 -48.02 -22.92
N HIS A 21 15.89 -48.47 -22.48
CA HIS A 21 16.15 -48.84 -21.12
C HIS A 21 16.15 -47.64 -20.15
N MET A 22 16.74 -46.54 -20.56
CA MET A 22 16.69 -45.28 -19.80
C MET A 22 15.24 -44.76 -19.66
N LYS A 23 14.42 -44.82 -20.69
CA LYS A 23 12.99 -44.48 -20.59
C LYS A 23 12.22 -45.40 -19.65
N LYS A 24 12.52 -46.68 -19.61
CA LYS A 24 11.91 -47.64 -18.64
C LYS A 24 12.35 -47.36 -17.21
N ILE A 25 13.62 -47.02 -16.99
CA ILE A 25 14.16 -46.68 -15.68
C ILE A 25 13.59 -45.34 -15.20
N THR A 26 13.46 -44.32 -16.05
CA THR A 26 12.84 -43.03 -15.74
C THR A 26 11.35 -43.19 -15.41
N PHE A 27 10.65 -44.07 -16.15
CA PHE A 27 9.23 -44.35 -15.88
C PHE A 27 9.05 -45.11 -14.58
N LEU A 28 9.98 -46.01 -14.20
CA LEU A 28 9.97 -46.72 -12.91
C LEU A 28 10.29 -45.78 -11.74
N PHE A 29 11.19 -44.79 -11.94
CA PHE A 29 11.45 -43.74 -10.94
C PHE A 29 10.26 -42.76 -10.80
N LEU A 30 9.56 -42.45 -11.89
CA LEU A 30 8.32 -41.67 -11.82
C LEU A 30 7.20 -42.40 -11.08
N ILE A 31 7.05 -43.71 -11.27
CA ILE A 31 6.05 -44.50 -10.54
C ILE A 31 6.44 -44.64 -9.05
N LEU A 32 7.72 -44.77 -8.73
CA LEU A 32 8.21 -44.81 -7.35
C LEU A 32 8.08 -43.47 -6.62
N SER A 33 8.12 -42.34 -7.34
CA SER A 33 7.88 -41.02 -6.76
C SER A 33 6.40 -40.73 -6.46
N PHE A 34 5.46 -41.48 -7.08
CA PHE A 34 4.03 -41.41 -6.76
C PHE A 34 3.59 -42.39 -5.65
N ILE A 35 4.46 -43.32 -5.25
CA ILE A 35 4.24 -44.22 -4.10
C ILE A 35 4.98 -43.69 -2.85
N SER A 36 5.35 -42.43 -2.82
CA SER A 36 5.55 -41.74 -1.55
C SER A 36 4.17 -41.59 -0.89
N CYS A 37 3.69 -42.68 -0.27
CA CYS A 37 2.65 -42.55 0.74
C CYS A 37 3.10 -41.46 1.70
N LYS A 38 2.48 -40.29 1.61
CA LYS A 38 2.32 -39.46 2.79
C LYS A 38 1.69 -40.40 3.79
N LYS A 39 2.47 -40.90 4.73
CA LYS A 39 1.91 -41.45 5.96
C LYS A 39 1.08 -40.29 6.51
N GLU A 40 -0.23 -40.36 6.34
CA GLU A 40 -1.09 -39.53 7.16
C GLU A 40 -0.64 -39.80 8.59
N PRO A 41 -0.32 -38.78 9.38
CA PRO A 41 -0.01 -38.97 10.77
C PRO A 41 -1.17 -39.76 11.34
N LEU A 42 -0.87 -40.90 12.00
CA LEU A 42 -1.87 -41.70 12.70
C LEU A 42 -2.73 -40.71 13.49
N PRO A 43 -4.06 -40.82 13.44
CA PRO A 43 -4.93 -39.95 14.20
C PRO A 43 -4.48 -40.02 15.66
N ILE A 44 -4.07 -38.89 16.23
CA ILE A 44 -3.69 -38.81 17.64
C ILE A 44 -4.95 -39.23 18.40
N ALA A 45 -4.86 -40.33 19.14
CA ALA A 45 -5.98 -40.80 19.96
C ALA A 45 -6.32 -39.67 20.96
N PHE A 46 -7.60 -39.29 21.02
CA PHE A 46 -8.07 -38.31 21.99
C PHE A 46 -7.87 -38.88 23.41
N ASP A 47 -7.07 -38.16 24.20
CA ASP A 47 -6.87 -38.47 25.63
C ASP A 47 -7.79 -37.57 26.45
N ASN A 48 -8.78 -38.17 27.08
CA ASN A 48 -9.76 -37.47 27.94
C ASN A 48 -9.24 -37.29 29.38
N SER A 49 -7.95 -37.50 29.64
CA SER A 49 -7.39 -37.32 30.98
C SER A 49 -7.18 -35.87 31.34
N ILE A 50 -7.43 -35.55 32.62
CA ILE A 50 -7.08 -34.23 33.19
C ILE A 50 -5.60 -34.27 33.58
N ILE A 51 -4.80 -33.39 33.03
CA ILE A 51 -3.40 -33.24 33.39
C ILE A 51 -3.31 -32.32 34.60
N LYS A 52 -2.64 -32.78 35.66
CA LYS A 52 -2.30 -31.97 36.83
C LYS A 52 -0.81 -31.63 36.79
N ASP A 53 -0.50 -30.36 36.49
CA ASP A 53 0.86 -29.88 36.62
C ASP A 53 1.14 -29.57 38.09
N THR A 54 1.88 -30.46 38.73
CA THR A 54 2.20 -30.38 40.18
C THR A 54 3.23 -29.31 40.50
N VAL A 55 4.02 -28.86 39.53
CA VAL A 55 5.01 -27.79 39.69
C VAL A 55 4.31 -26.42 39.70
N LEU A 56 3.37 -26.23 38.77
CA LEU A 56 2.59 -24.98 38.66
C LEU A 56 1.29 -25.00 39.46
N ASN A 57 0.93 -26.15 40.04
CA ASN A 57 -0.35 -26.41 40.72
C ASN A 57 -1.58 -26.04 39.86
N ILE A 58 -1.54 -26.44 38.58
CA ILE A 58 -2.55 -26.09 37.56
C ILE A 58 -3.24 -27.37 37.08
N ILE A 59 -4.53 -27.28 36.81
CA ILE A 59 -5.33 -28.30 36.15
C ILE A 59 -5.49 -27.91 34.67
N ILE A 60 -5.08 -28.83 33.77
CA ILE A 60 -5.21 -28.67 32.32
C ILE A 60 -6.27 -29.69 31.84
N ARG A 61 -7.31 -29.20 31.21
CA ARG A 61 -8.49 -29.97 30.84
C ARG A 61 -8.41 -30.51 29.43
N PRO A 62 -8.97 -31.69 29.15
CA PRO A 62 -9.12 -32.17 27.77
C PRO A 62 -10.17 -31.36 27.01
N VAL A 63 -9.90 -31.11 25.74
CA VAL A 63 -10.79 -30.41 24.78
C VAL A 63 -11.34 -31.47 23.81
N HIS A 64 -12.61 -31.80 23.93
CA HIS A 64 -13.21 -32.83 23.08
C HIS A 64 -13.21 -32.37 21.60
N PRO A 65 -12.77 -33.25 20.65
CA PRO A 65 -12.69 -32.88 19.23
C PRO A 65 -14.01 -32.37 18.60
N ASP A 66 -15.16 -32.84 19.11
CA ASP A 66 -16.47 -32.40 18.62
C ASP A 66 -16.71 -30.90 18.82
N LEU A 67 -16.13 -30.30 19.87
CA LEU A 67 -16.21 -28.88 20.14
C LEU A 67 -15.43 -28.03 19.10
N LEU A 68 -14.60 -28.69 18.30
CA LEU A 68 -13.79 -28.06 17.26
C LEU A 68 -14.33 -28.31 15.86
N SER A 69 -15.45 -29.04 15.70
CA SER A 69 -15.96 -29.49 14.40
C SER A 69 -16.27 -28.34 13.44
N ASP A 70 -16.79 -27.22 13.96
CA ASP A 70 -17.14 -26.00 13.24
C ASP A 70 -16.01 -24.96 13.16
N LYS A 71 -14.85 -25.23 13.76
CA LYS A 71 -13.72 -24.32 13.83
C LYS A 71 -12.84 -24.39 12.58
N SER A 72 -11.98 -23.39 12.37
CA SER A 72 -11.03 -23.34 11.27
C SER A 72 -10.04 -24.52 11.33
N ASP A 73 -9.51 -24.92 10.17
CA ASP A 73 -8.48 -25.98 10.10
C ASP A 73 -7.21 -25.61 10.88
N SER A 74 -6.91 -24.34 10.99
CA SER A 74 -5.80 -23.81 11.79
C SER A 74 -6.00 -24.11 13.27
N ILE A 75 -7.20 -23.86 13.81
CA ILE A 75 -7.57 -24.13 15.21
C ILE A 75 -7.56 -25.64 15.48
N LYS A 76 -8.18 -26.43 14.61
CA LYS A 76 -8.18 -27.90 14.72
C LYS A 76 -6.77 -28.46 14.79
N LEU A 77 -5.92 -28.04 13.86
CA LEU A 77 -4.52 -28.47 13.81
C LEU A 77 -3.74 -28.06 15.07
N TYR A 78 -4.05 -26.89 15.61
CA TYR A 78 -3.38 -26.41 16.82
C TYR A 78 -3.75 -27.25 18.04
N TYR A 79 -5.04 -27.48 18.30
CA TYR A 79 -5.48 -28.37 19.39
C TYR A 79 -4.96 -29.81 19.21
N GLN A 80 -4.92 -30.32 17.99
CA GLN A 80 -4.31 -31.63 17.70
C GLN A 80 -2.83 -31.69 18.11
N LYS A 81 -2.04 -30.65 17.83
CA LYS A 81 -0.64 -30.57 18.28
C LYS A 81 -0.49 -30.44 19.79
N MET A 82 -1.47 -29.93 20.47
CA MET A 82 -1.55 -29.80 21.92
C MET A 82 -2.22 -31.04 22.57
N ASN A 83 -2.33 -32.15 21.82
CA ASN A 83 -2.96 -33.41 22.28
C ASN A 83 -4.39 -33.19 22.82
N PHE A 84 -5.13 -32.24 22.21
CA PHE A 84 -6.49 -31.88 22.60
C PHE A 84 -6.64 -31.47 24.07
N HIS A 85 -5.71 -30.65 24.56
CA HIS A 85 -5.78 -30.08 25.89
C HIS A 85 -5.89 -28.57 25.88
N GLU A 86 -6.38 -28.01 27.00
CA GLU A 86 -6.48 -26.55 27.27
C GLU A 86 -5.14 -25.85 27.00
N ILE A 87 -5.17 -24.71 26.34
CA ILE A 87 -4.00 -23.97 25.86
C ILE A 87 -3.73 -22.76 26.74
N TRP A 88 -4.81 -22.06 27.09
CA TRP A 88 -4.78 -20.80 27.83
C TRP A 88 -4.84 -21.01 29.35
N TYR A 89 -4.25 -22.10 29.87
CA TYR A 89 -4.26 -22.40 31.31
C TYR A 89 -3.42 -21.40 32.14
N LEU A 90 -2.41 -20.72 31.54
CA LEU A 90 -1.59 -19.74 32.24
C LEU A 90 -2.25 -18.35 32.22
N ASP A 91 -2.36 -17.73 33.40
CA ASP A 91 -2.93 -16.40 33.61
C ASP A 91 -2.21 -15.31 32.78
N GLU A 92 -0.88 -15.35 32.76
CA GLU A 92 -0.07 -14.36 32.02
C GLU A 92 -0.39 -14.35 30.51
N ASN A 93 -0.54 -15.52 29.86
CA ASN A 93 -0.88 -15.63 28.45
C ASN A 93 -2.27 -15.05 28.16
N ARG A 94 -3.26 -15.33 29.03
CA ARG A 94 -4.62 -14.78 28.89
C ARG A 94 -4.62 -13.27 29.07
N ARG A 95 -3.94 -12.76 30.10
CA ARG A 95 -3.81 -11.33 30.37
C ARG A 95 -3.17 -10.58 29.20
N ASP A 96 -2.12 -11.15 28.62
CA ASP A 96 -1.46 -10.57 27.45
C ASP A 96 -2.41 -10.48 26.25
N LEU A 97 -3.15 -11.55 25.94
CA LEU A 97 -4.14 -11.53 24.87
C LEU A 97 -5.24 -10.49 25.13
N ILE A 98 -5.80 -10.46 26.32
CA ILE A 98 -6.84 -9.50 26.72
C ILE A 98 -6.34 -8.06 26.55
N ASN A 99 -5.11 -7.79 26.95
CA ASN A 99 -4.50 -6.49 26.78
C ASN A 99 -4.32 -6.12 25.30
N GLU A 100 -3.85 -7.06 24.46
CA GLU A 100 -3.73 -6.81 23.00
C GLU A 100 -5.09 -6.53 22.36
N ILE A 101 -6.16 -7.21 22.80
CA ILE A 101 -7.52 -6.92 22.33
C ILE A 101 -7.93 -5.50 22.73
N LYS A 102 -7.72 -5.09 23.99
CA LYS A 102 -8.04 -3.74 24.47
C LYS A 102 -7.29 -2.65 23.71
N PHE A 103 -5.99 -2.87 23.47
CA PHE A 103 -5.14 -1.92 22.79
C PHE A 103 -5.21 -1.96 21.25
N CYS A 104 -5.97 -2.88 20.65
CA CYS A 104 -6.10 -2.94 19.19
C CYS A 104 -6.77 -1.68 18.60
N TYR A 105 -7.44 -0.88 19.41
CA TYR A 105 -7.94 0.45 19.02
C TYR A 105 -6.82 1.36 18.53
N GLU A 106 -5.64 1.31 19.16
CA GLU A 106 -4.48 2.09 18.70
C GLU A 106 -3.99 1.68 17.31
N ASP A 107 -4.30 0.46 16.89
CA ASP A 107 -4.05 -0.05 15.55
C ASP A 107 -5.24 0.21 14.58
N GLY A 108 -6.25 0.98 15.02
CA GLY A 108 -7.43 1.33 14.22
C GLY A 108 -8.51 0.24 14.18
N LEU A 109 -8.39 -0.81 14.97
CA LEU A 109 -9.38 -1.89 15.09
C LEU A 109 -10.39 -1.58 16.20
N ASN A 110 -11.48 -2.32 16.24
CA ASN A 110 -12.50 -2.17 17.30
C ASN A 110 -12.44 -3.37 18.26
N PRO A 111 -12.12 -3.18 19.55
CA PRO A 111 -12.09 -4.26 20.53
C PRO A 111 -13.35 -5.13 20.57
N ASN A 112 -14.51 -4.53 20.28
CA ASN A 112 -15.78 -5.26 20.27
C ASN A 112 -15.90 -6.29 19.13
N ASP A 113 -15.06 -6.20 18.09
CA ASP A 113 -15.01 -7.20 17.03
C ASP A 113 -14.36 -8.51 17.51
N TYR A 114 -13.73 -8.49 18.69
CA TYR A 114 -12.98 -9.57 19.32
C TYR A 114 -13.60 -10.01 20.65
N GLU A 115 -14.89 -9.85 20.81
CA GLU A 115 -15.70 -10.29 21.94
C GLU A 115 -15.15 -9.86 23.32
N ILE A 116 -14.49 -8.68 23.43
CA ILE A 116 -13.79 -8.23 24.63
C ILE A 116 -14.68 -8.25 25.89
N ASN A 117 -15.95 -7.85 25.77
CA ASN A 117 -16.86 -7.80 26.92
C ASN A 117 -17.16 -9.20 27.48
N ILE A 118 -17.35 -10.21 26.58
CA ILE A 118 -17.57 -11.60 26.96
C ILE A 118 -16.31 -12.18 27.61
N ILE A 119 -15.16 -11.92 27.01
CA ILE A 119 -13.86 -12.40 27.49
C ILE A 119 -13.56 -11.82 28.88
N GLU A 120 -13.78 -10.54 29.12
CA GLU A 120 -13.59 -9.91 30.44
C GLU A 120 -14.55 -10.48 31.49
N GLU A 121 -15.80 -10.73 31.12
CA GLU A 121 -16.78 -11.32 32.02
C GLU A 121 -16.36 -12.74 32.42
N LEU A 122 -15.98 -13.60 31.43
CA LEU A 122 -15.53 -14.98 31.68
C LEU A 122 -14.25 -15.00 32.50
N GLU A 123 -13.25 -14.13 32.18
CA GLU A 123 -12.01 -14.06 32.96
C GLU A 123 -12.26 -13.67 34.42
N SER A 124 -13.15 -12.70 34.67
CA SER A 124 -13.49 -12.28 36.03
C SER A 124 -14.14 -13.38 36.87
N LYS A 125 -14.82 -14.33 36.23
CA LYS A 125 -15.55 -15.45 36.86
C LYS A 125 -14.82 -16.77 36.74
N ARG A 126 -13.63 -16.82 36.13
CA ARG A 126 -12.94 -18.06 35.73
C ARG A 126 -12.80 -19.08 36.88
N ALA A 127 -12.51 -18.60 38.08
CA ALA A 127 -12.36 -19.48 39.26
C ALA A 127 -13.69 -20.17 39.70
N LYS A 128 -14.83 -19.71 39.16
CA LYS A 128 -16.18 -20.25 39.47
C LYS A 128 -16.80 -21.01 38.28
N LEU A 129 -16.14 -21.00 37.13
CA LEU A 129 -16.60 -21.75 35.97
C LEU A 129 -16.43 -23.27 36.17
N ASN A 130 -17.34 -24.04 35.63
CA ASN A 130 -17.18 -25.47 35.52
C ASN A 130 -16.18 -25.84 34.39
N ASP A 131 -15.77 -27.10 34.32
CA ASP A 131 -14.77 -27.55 33.36
C ASP A 131 -15.19 -27.37 31.90
N GLU A 132 -16.47 -27.56 31.56
CA GLU A 132 -17.01 -27.34 30.23
C GLU A 132 -16.94 -25.86 29.81
N ASP A 133 -17.30 -24.94 30.69
CA ASP A 133 -17.24 -23.50 30.42
C ASP A 133 -15.79 -23.02 30.31
N ILE A 134 -14.85 -23.59 31.08
CA ILE A 134 -13.43 -23.27 30.94
C ILE A 134 -12.91 -23.71 29.57
N VAL A 135 -13.29 -24.89 29.08
CA VAL A 135 -12.89 -25.37 27.75
C VAL A 135 -13.49 -24.49 26.63
N LYS A 136 -14.77 -24.10 26.74
CA LYS A 136 -15.39 -23.17 25.78
C LYS A 136 -14.68 -21.83 25.77
N TYR A 137 -14.28 -21.34 26.95
CA TYR A 137 -13.51 -20.10 27.07
C TYR A 137 -12.12 -20.21 26.43
N ASP A 138 -11.44 -21.33 26.59
CA ASP A 138 -10.14 -21.62 25.98
C ASP A 138 -10.24 -21.59 24.44
N ILE A 139 -11.29 -22.18 23.87
CA ILE A 139 -11.56 -22.15 22.43
C ILE A 139 -11.85 -20.73 21.97
N LEU A 140 -12.66 -19.95 22.69
CA LEU A 140 -12.95 -18.54 22.38
C LEU A 140 -11.67 -17.69 22.34
N LEU A 141 -10.77 -17.86 23.29
CA LEU A 141 -9.47 -17.17 23.30
C LEU A 141 -8.62 -17.53 22.08
N THR A 142 -8.63 -18.81 21.67
CA THR A 142 -7.90 -19.27 20.49
C THR A 142 -8.46 -18.67 19.20
N GLU A 143 -9.78 -18.65 19.03
CA GLU A 143 -10.46 -17.99 17.90
C GLU A 143 -10.16 -16.50 17.85
N THR A 144 -10.22 -15.86 19.01
CA THR A 144 -9.93 -14.42 19.14
C THR A 144 -8.48 -14.10 18.79
N PHE A 145 -7.52 -14.92 19.27
CA PHE A 145 -6.12 -14.81 18.90
C PHE A 145 -5.95 -14.90 17.38
N GLU A 146 -6.53 -15.93 16.74
CA GLU A 146 -6.43 -16.14 15.30
C GLU A 146 -7.00 -14.94 14.54
N LYS A 147 -8.18 -14.48 14.92
CA LYS A 147 -8.86 -13.34 14.29
C LYS A 147 -8.06 -12.04 14.43
N LEU A 148 -7.61 -11.70 15.63
CA LEU A 148 -6.83 -10.49 15.88
C LEU A 148 -5.47 -10.53 15.19
N ALA A 149 -4.76 -11.66 15.25
CA ALA A 149 -3.48 -11.85 14.59
C ALA A 149 -3.56 -11.68 13.07
N ASN A 150 -4.58 -12.28 12.44
CA ASN A 150 -4.86 -12.09 11.01
C ASN A 150 -5.12 -10.61 10.68
N HIS A 151 -5.98 -9.94 11.45
CA HIS A 151 -6.33 -8.54 11.19
C HIS A 151 -5.14 -7.60 11.39
N LEU A 152 -4.28 -7.83 12.36
CA LEU A 152 -3.07 -7.04 12.58
C LEU A 152 -2.02 -7.25 11.48
N HIS A 153 -1.92 -8.47 10.93
CA HIS A 153 -0.93 -8.79 9.91
C HIS A 153 -1.38 -8.46 8.48
N LYS A 154 -2.60 -8.86 8.11
CA LYS A 154 -3.13 -8.77 6.74
C LYS A 154 -4.10 -7.61 6.53
N GLY A 155 -4.56 -6.97 7.61
CA GLY A 155 -5.72 -6.07 7.63
C GLY A 155 -7.04 -6.83 7.86
N LYS A 156 -8.06 -6.12 8.36
CA LYS A 156 -9.40 -6.66 8.58
C LYS A 156 -10.15 -6.88 7.26
N LEU A 157 -9.91 -6.01 6.27
CA LEU A 157 -10.62 -5.99 4.99
C LEU A 157 -9.75 -6.53 3.85
N ASN A 158 -10.41 -7.07 2.82
CA ASN A 158 -9.75 -7.45 1.58
C ASN A 158 -9.68 -6.22 0.63
N PRO A 159 -8.49 -5.67 0.36
CA PRO A 159 -8.37 -4.48 -0.48
C PRO A 159 -8.90 -4.68 -1.91
N LYS A 160 -8.87 -5.90 -2.46
CA LYS A 160 -9.36 -6.17 -3.83
C LYS A 160 -10.87 -6.06 -3.96
N GLU A 161 -11.62 -6.21 -2.87
CA GLU A 161 -13.07 -6.02 -2.85
C GLU A 161 -13.46 -4.54 -2.78
N LEU A 162 -12.52 -3.71 -2.33
CA LEU A 162 -12.70 -2.26 -2.21
C LEU A 162 -12.18 -1.49 -3.43
N TYR A 163 -11.07 -1.95 -4.01
CA TYR A 163 -10.34 -1.21 -5.03
C TYR A 163 -10.01 -2.10 -6.22
N THR A 164 -10.60 -1.82 -7.37
CA THR A 164 -10.35 -2.54 -8.64
C THR A 164 -8.91 -2.42 -9.12
N ASP A 165 -8.25 -1.31 -8.77
CA ASP A 165 -6.88 -0.98 -9.19
C ASP A 165 -5.82 -1.39 -8.16
N TRP A 166 -6.19 -2.22 -7.15
CA TRP A 166 -5.26 -2.71 -6.15
C TRP A 166 -4.40 -3.85 -6.71
N ASP A 167 -3.10 -3.66 -6.72
CA ASP A 167 -2.15 -4.63 -7.31
C ASP A 167 -0.97 -4.94 -6.36
N LEU A 168 -1.28 -5.22 -5.11
CA LEU A 168 -0.33 -5.75 -4.14
C LEU A 168 -0.61 -7.22 -3.85
N LYS A 169 0.45 -7.98 -3.60
CA LYS A 169 0.32 -9.38 -3.18
C LYS A 169 -0.24 -9.45 -1.77
N PRO A 170 -1.21 -10.34 -1.49
CA PRO A 170 -1.66 -10.61 -0.14
C PRO A 170 -0.48 -11.10 0.72
N LYS A 171 -0.51 -10.76 2.01
CA LYS A 171 0.41 -11.34 2.98
C LYS A 171 -0.11 -12.70 3.44
N GLU A 172 0.80 -13.62 3.65
CA GLU A 172 0.50 -14.94 4.23
C GLU A 172 1.07 -15.03 5.65
N ILE A 173 0.41 -15.78 6.49
CA ILE A 173 0.84 -16.00 7.87
C ILE A 173 0.48 -17.42 8.32
N ALA A 174 1.44 -18.10 8.96
CA ALA A 174 1.23 -19.38 9.60
C ALA A 174 0.95 -19.13 11.10
N LEU A 175 -0.32 -19.12 11.49
CA LEU A 175 -0.74 -18.77 12.85
C LEU A 175 -0.43 -19.85 13.87
N SER A 176 -0.57 -21.14 13.52
CA SER A 176 -0.36 -22.25 14.44
C SER A 176 1.05 -22.27 15.07
N PRO A 177 2.16 -22.11 14.31
CA PRO A 177 3.49 -22.02 14.91
C PRO A 177 3.69 -20.78 15.78
N LEU A 178 3.03 -19.65 15.43
CA LEU A 178 3.12 -18.41 16.21
C LEU A 178 2.43 -18.54 17.56
N LEU A 179 1.23 -19.10 17.58
CA LEU A 179 0.51 -19.34 18.83
C LEU A 179 1.26 -20.35 19.70
N GLU A 180 1.74 -21.44 19.12
CA GLU A 180 2.53 -22.45 19.83
C GLU A 180 3.75 -21.85 20.53
N LYS A 181 4.52 -21.03 19.79
CA LYS A 181 5.67 -20.31 20.34
C LYS A 181 5.24 -19.32 21.42
N GLY A 182 4.22 -18.48 21.13
CA GLY A 182 3.72 -17.49 22.05
C GLY A 182 3.30 -18.05 23.40
N ILE A 183 2.59 -19.19 23.39
CA ILE A 183 2.12 -19.90 24.59
C ILE A 183 3.29 -20.53 25.37
N LYS A 184 4.14 -21.31 24.67
CA LYS A 184 5.25 -22.03 25.31
C LYS A 184 6.31 -21.12 25.92
N GLU A 185 6.65 -20.06 25.22
CA GLU A 185 7.68 -19.10 25.64
C GLU A 185 7.10 -17.95 26.47
N LYS A 186 5.78 -17.88 26.67
CA LYS A 186 5.06 -16.82 27.42
C LYS A 186 5.30 -15.43 26.83
N ILE A 187 5.25 -15.32 25.49
CA ILE A 187 5.56 -14.11 24.74
C ILE A 187 4.40 -13.66 23.84
N ILE A 188 3.17 -13.87 24.26
CA ILE A 188 1.96 -13.51 23.49
C ILE A 188 2.00 -12.04 23.04
N ALA A 189 2.29 -11.10 23.94
CA ALA A 189 2.40 -9.69 23.60
C ALA A 189 3.48 -9.41 22.54
N SER A 190 4.64 -10.05 22.63
CA SER A 190 5.71 -9.93 21.62
C SER A 190 5.29 -10.50 20.28
N THR A 191 4.57 -11.62 20.26
CA THR A 191 4.03 -12.23 19.04
C THR A 191 3.14 -11.25 18.29
N PHE A 192 2.23 -10.55 18.97
CA PHE A 192 1.39 -9.52 18.34
C PHE A 192 2.17 -8.31 17.84
N LYS A 193 3.23 -7.90 18.55
CA LYS A 193 4.10 -6.80 18.11
C LYS A 193 4.74 -7.12 16.75
N ASP A 194 5.22 -8.34 16.54
CA ASP A 194 5.90 -8.76 15.32
C ASP A 194 4.94 -8.89 14.11
N LEU A 195 3.64 -8.99 14.36
CA LEU A 195 2.60 -9.02 13.32
C LEU A 195 2.28 -7.65 12.76
N LYS A 196 2.48 -6.59 13.53
CA LYS A 196 2.13 -5.22 13.16
C LYS A 196 3.15 -4.66 12.15
N PRO A 197 2.76 -3.75 11.24
CA PRO A 197 3.71 -3.07 10.38
C PRO A 197 4.79 -2.35 11.18
N ASN A 198 6.07 -2.59 10.84
CA ASN A 198 7.20 -1.97 11.52
C ASN A 198 7.58 -0.59 10.94
N HIS A 199 6.98 -0.19 9.82
CA HIS A 199 7.28 1.08 9.15
C HIS A 199 6.99 2.27 10.05
N ILE A 200 7.89 3.25 10.07
CA ILE A 200 7.82 4.42 10.96
C ILE A 200 6.48 5.18 10.85
N VAL A 201 5.93 5.31 9.63
CA VAL A 201 4.64 6.00 9.42
C VAL A 201 3.50 5.31 10.17
N TYR A 202 3.46 3.97 10.19
CA TYR A 202 2.43 3.25 10.94
C TYR A 202 2.54 3.51 12.45
N GLN A 203 3.75 3.47 13.00
CA GLN A 203 3.97 3.73 14.43
C GLN A 203 3.63 5.18 14.81
N LEU A 204 3.94 6.13 13.93
CA LEU A 204 3.60 7.53 14.13
C LEU A 204 2.09 7.78 14.00
N LEU A 205 1.38 7.07 13.12
CA LEU A 205 -0.09 7.13 13.02
C LEU A 205 -0.77 6.58 14.28
N LYS A 206 -0.26 5.50 14.86
CA LYS A 206 -0.75 5.00 16.16
C LYS A 206 -0.63 6.09 17.25
N LYS A 207 0.54 6.69 17.39
CA LYS A 207 0.75 7.82 18.32
C LYS A 207 -0.21 8.98 18.03
N SER A 208 -0.46 9.26 16.76
CA SER A 208 -1.37 10.32 16.33
C SER A 208 -2.80 10.07 16.75
N LEU A 209 -3.24 8.82 16.66
CA LEU A 209 -4.57 8.42 17.09
C LEU A 209 -4.74 8.65 18.60
N VAL A 210 -3.77 8.22 19.41
CA VAL A 210 -3.76 8.44 20.85
C VAL A 210 -3.74 9.94 21.19
N GLU A 211 -2.96 10.74 20.45
CA GLU A 211 -2.88 12.18 20.70
C GLU A 211 -4.15 12.93 20.29
N ILE A 212 -4.72 12.61 19.12
CA ILE A 212 -5.94 13.28 18.65
C ILE A 212 -7.15 12.94 19.53
N ASP A 213 -7.18 11.74 20.10
CA ASP A 213 -8.27 11.29 20.95
C ASP A 213 -8.36 12.10 22.26
N LYS A 214 -7.23 12.63 22.73
CA LYS A 214 -7.16 13.54 23.88
C LYS A 214 -7.75 14.92 23.62
N PHE A 215 -8.02 15.29 22.34
CA PHE A 215 -8.66 16.57 22.04
C PHE A 215 -10.10 16.56 22.56
N PRO A 216 -10.60 17.69 23.10
CA PRO A 216 -11.96 17.76 23.59
C PRO A 216 -12.99 17.49 22.47
N ASN A 217 -14.08 16.84 22.82
CA ASN A 217 -15.19 16.66 21.90
C ASN A 217 -15.99 17.95 21.79
N VAL A 218 -15.71 18.73 20.75
CA VAL A 218 -16.35 20.02 20.49
C VAL A 218 -17.12 19.94 19.18
N THR A 219 -18.40 20.24 19.25
CA THR A 219 -19.21 20.47 18.04
C THR A 219 -19.04 21.91 17.61
N PHE A 220 -18.45 22.10 16.47
CA PHE A 220 -18.27 23.42 15.90
C PHE A 220 -19.33 23.72 14.85
N GLU A 221 -19.80 24.94 14.79
CA GLU A 221 -20.64 25.40 13.70
C GLU A 221 -19.88 25.40 12.36
N LYS A 222 -20.51 25.04 11.29
CA LYS A 222 -19.91 25.09 9.96
C LYS A 222 -19.54 26.53 9.59
N ILE A 223 -18.31 26.72 9.10
CA ILE A 223 -17.84 28.00 8.58
C ILE A 223 -18.16 28.04 7.10
N SER A 224 -18.87 29.07 6.64
CA SER A 224 -19.15 29.33 5.23
C SER A 224 -19.03 30.81 4.94
N THR A 225 -18.44 31.14 3.78
CA THR A 225 -18.29 32.51 3.32
C THR A 225 -18.61 32.57 1.84
N LYS A 226 -19.17 33.69 1.37
CA LYS A 226 -19.44 33.89 -0.06
C LYS A 226 -18.15 34.15 -0.86
N ASN A 227 -17.22 34.87 -0.24
CA ASN A 227 -15.96 35.30 -0.87
C ASN A 227 -14.75 34.66 -0.17
N LYS A 228 -13.60 34.65 -0.83
CA LYS A 228 -12.32 34.37 -0.20
C LYS A 228 -12.03 35.42 0.87
N ILE A 229 -11.39 34.98 1.97
CA ILE A 229 -10.94 35.89 3.03
C ILE A 229 -9.44 36.07 2.88
N VAL A 230 -8.98 37.30 2.91
CA VAL A 230 -7.57 37.70 2.79
C VAL A 230 -7.11 38.48 4.03
N VAL A 231 -5.79 38.60 4.22
CA VAL A 231 -5.23 39.37 5.32
C VAL A 231 -5.76 40.81 5.30
N ASN A 232 -6.02 41.36 6.48
CA ASN A 232 -6.66 42.66 6.75
C ASN A 232 -8.20 42.69 6.57
N ASP A 233 -8.84 41.62 6.14
CA ASP A 233 -10.30 41.54 6.19
C ASP A 233 -10.77 41.52 7.64
N THR A 234 -11.98 42.08 7.86
CA THR A 234 -12.64 42.06 9.19
C THR A 234 -14.06 41.55 9.02
N LEU A 235 -14.35 40.38 9.62
CA LEU A 235 -15.64 39.70 9.52
C LEU A 235 -15.88 38.75 10.70
N PRO A 236 -17.15 38.51 11.09
CA PRO A 236 -17.50 37.67 12.24
C PRO A 236 -16.97 36.25 12.16
N GLU A 237 -16.87 35.68 10.94
CA GLU A 237 -16.38 34.31 10.69
C GLU A 237 -14.94 34.09 11.16
N MET A 238 -14.13 35.18 11.26
CA MET A 238 -12.75 35.08 11.76
C MET A 238 -12.69 34.56 13.18
N VAL A 239 -13.70 34.82 14.01
CA VAL A 239 -13.78 34.24 15.37
C VAL A 239 -13.87 32.72 15.31
N LYS A 240 -14.73 32.20 14.44
CA LYS A 240 -14.90 30.75 14.23
C LYS A 240 -13.62 30.14 13.66
N ILE A 241 -12.97 30.79 12.71
CA ILE A 241 -11.71 30.36 12.10
C ILE A 241 -10.58 30.31 13.14
N LYS A 242 -10.39 31.37 13.92
CA LYS A 242 -9.36 31.43 14.96
C LYS A 242 -9.58 30.34 16.03
N LYS A 243 -10.83 30.10 16.46
CA LYS A 243 -11.18 29.01 17.39
C LYS A 243 -10.81 27.64 16.82
N ARG A 244 -11.07 27.38 15.53
CA ARG A 244 -10.67 26.13 14.87
C ARG A 244 -9.16 25.98 14.78
N LEU A 245 -8.45 27.03 14.37
CA LEU A 245 -6.99 27.04 14.30
C LEU A 245 -6.36 26.85 15.68
N ALA A 246 -6.96 27.41 16.73
CA ALA A 246 -6.53 27.19 18.12
C ALA A 246 -6.78 25.75 18.59
N TYR A 247 -7.96 25.20 18.29
CA TYR A 247 -8.30 23.81 18.57
C TYR A 247 -7.25 22.85 17.95
N TRP A 248 -6.89 23.06 16.71
CA TRP A 248 -5.87 22.25 16.01
C TRP A 248 -4.41 22.63 16.34
N LYS A 249 -4.18 23.53 17.34
CA LYS A 249 -2.86 23.98 17.81
C LYS A 249 -2.06 24.75 16.75
N ASP A 250 -2.70 25.25 15.68
CA ASP A 250 -2.05 26.12 14.69
C ASP A 250 -2.05 27.60 15.08
N TYR A 251 -3.02 28.05 15.87
CA TYR A 251 -3.11 29.42 16.36
C TYR A 251 -2.77 29.46 17.86
N LYS A 252 -1.69 30.18 18.18
CA LYS A 252 -1.26 30.43 19.56
C LYS A 252 -1.50 31.91 19.87
N ASN A 253 -2.62 32.24 20.47
CA ASN A 253 -2.88 33.56 21.00
C ASN A 253 -2.52 33.57 22.48
N LYS A 254 -1.76 34.57 22.90
CA LYS A 254 -1.49 34.85 24.34
C LYS A 254 -2.61 35.67 24.97
N ASP A 255 -3.39 36.39 24.14
CA ASP A 255 -4.48 37.25 24.60
C ASP A 255 -5.80 36.48 24.62
N SER A 256 -6.63 36.72 25.63
CA SER A 256 -7.92 36.06 25.78
C SER A 256 -8.96 36.50 24.74
N ILE A 257 -8.72 37.63 24.03
CA ILE A 257 -9.68 38.25 23.12
C ILE A 257 -9.44 37.78 21.70
N ILE A 258 -10.44 37.11 21.12
CA ILE A 258 -10.47 36.73 19.69
C ILE A 258 -11.23 37.80 18.94
N THR A 259 -10.53 38.53 18.07
CA THR A 259 -11.09 39.62 17.24
C THR A 259 -11.60 39.15 15.89
N TRP A 260 -12.41 39.98 15.22
CA TRP A 260 -12.91 39.74 13.85
C TRP A 260 -11.86 40.01 12.78
N ALA A 261 -10.72 40.62 13.12
CA ALA A 261 -9.69 40.99 12.17
C ALA A 261 -8.86 39.77 11.71
N TYR A 262 -8.58 39.69 10.43
CA TYR A 262 -7.58 38.77 9.87
C TYR A 262 -6.18 39.40 9.99
N ASP A 263 -5.58 39.30 11.14
CA ASP A 263 -4.28 39.88 11.49
C ASP A 263 -3.10 39.01 11.05
N THR A 264 -1.88 39.55 11.18
CA THR A 264 -0.63 38.85 10.84
C THR A 264 -0.42 37.55 11.64
N LEU A 265 -0.86 37.49 12.90
CA LEU A 265 -0.75 36.29 13.72
C LEU A 265 -1.64 35.17 13.16
N THR A 266 -2.86 35.52 12.78
CA THR A 266 -3.81 34.61 12.12
C THR A 266 -3.31 34.18 10.74
N LEU A 267 -2.71 35.09 9.96
CA LEU A 267 -2.08 34.75 8.67
C LEU A 267 -1.02 33.65 8.83
N LYS A 268 -0.14 33.79 9.81
CA LYS A 268 0.88 32.77 10.11
C LYS A 268 0.24 31.43 10.50
N ALA A 269 -0.84 31.45 11.27
CA ALA A 269 -1.58 30.26 11.69
C ALA A 269 -2.26 29.58 10.49
N VAL A 270 -2.93 30.35 9.63
CA VAL A 270 -3.56 29.83 8.41
C VAL A 270 -2.54 29.19 7.47
N LYS A 271 -1.39 29.84 7.25
CA LYS A 271 -0.32 29.28 6.41
C LYS A 271 0.22 27.95 6.95
N ARG A 272 0.40 27.84 8.29
CA ARG A 272 0.80 26.55 8.91
C ARG A 272 -0.27 25.47 8.73
N PHE A 273 -1.53 25.84 8.98
CA PHE A 273 -2.66 24.93 8.78
C PHE A 273 -2.76 24.47 7.32
N GLN A 274 -2.68 25.39 6.35
CA GLN A 274 -2.70 25.07 4.92
C GLN A 274 -1.57 24.10 4.54
N ALA A 275 -0.34 24.38 4.95
CA ALA A 275 0.83 23.55 4.62
C ALA A 275 0.61 22.10 5.06
N ARG A 276 0.20 21.87 6.33
CA ARG A 276 0.00 20.52 6.85
C ARG A 276 -1.28 19.83 6.34
N HIS A 277 -2.12 20.56 5.60
CA HIS A 277 -3.30 20.00 4.91
C HIS A 277 -3.10 19.89 3.38
N GLY A 278 -1.86 20.01 2.88
CA GLY A 278 -1.55 19.91 1.46
C GLY A 278 -2.13 21.01 0.59
N LEU A 279 -2.47 22.15 1.21
CA LEU A 279 -2.97 23.35 0.54
C LEU A 279 -1.81 24.32 0.28
N ALA A 280 -1.98 25.22 -0.71
CA ALA A 280 -1.03 26.31 -0.91
C ALA A 280 -0.97 27.19 0.36
N PRO A 281 0.21 27.37 0.97
CA PRO A 281 0.34 28.16 2.20
C PRO A 281 0.41 29.66 1.89
N ASP A 282 -0.57 30.16 1.11
CA ASP A 282 -0.68 31.55 0.68
C ASP A 282 -1.37 32.45 1.72
N GLY A 283 -2.10 31.87 2.66
CA GLY A 283 -2.89 32.56 3.65
C GLY A 283 -4.27 32.99 3.14
N VAL A 284 -4.64 32.65 1.91
CA VAL A 284 -6.00 32.92 1.42
C VAL A 284 -6.96 31.85 1.91
N ILE A 285 -7.97 32.23 2.68
CA ILE A 285 -8.99 31.32 3.18
C ILE A 285 -10.07 31.16 2.10
N GLY A 286 -9.81 30.25 1.17
CA GLY A 286 -10.75 29.86 0.13
C GLY A 286 -11.50 28.57 0.48
N ILE A 287 -12.22 28.01 -0.51
CA ILE A 287 -13.07 26.83 -0.34
C ILE A 287 -12.30 25.59 0.19
N GLY A 288 -11.06 25.37 -0.26
CA GLY A 288 -10.22 24.28 0.20
C GLY A 288 -9.82 24.43 1.68
N THR A 289 -9.42 25.65 2.10
CA THR A 289 -9.08 25.95 3.48
C THR A 289 -10.31 25.81 4.40
N LEU A 290 -11.47 26.30 3.95
CA LEU A 290 -12.74 26.18 4.70
C LEU A 290 -13.18 24.71 4.85
N ARG A 291 -13.02 23.89 3.79
CA ARG A 291 -13.31 22.46 3.85
C ARG A 291 -12.43 21.78 4.90
N ALA A 292 -11.13 22.00 4.87
CA ALA A 292 -10.20 21.45 5.84
C ALA A 292 -10.46 21.91 7.28
N LEU A 293 -10.83 23.18 7.48
CA LEU A 293 -11.23 23.74 8.78
C LEU A 293 -12.55 23.14 9.28
N ASN A 294 -13.48 22.80 8.40
CA ASN A 294 -14.77 22.21 8.76
C ASN A 294 -14.71 20.70 9.03
N THR A 295 -13.61 20.04 8.73
CA THR A 295 -13.43 18.62 9.04
C THR A 295 -13.34 18.44 10.55
N THR A 296 -14.19 17.59 11.10
CA THR A 296 -14.33 17.33 12.54
C THR A 296 -13.19 16.43 13.07
N LYS A 297 -13.08 16.35 14.41
CA LYS A 297 -12.17 15.40 15.08
C LYS A 297 -12.47 13.96 14.64
N ASN A 298 -13.74 13.57 14.64
CA ASN A 298 -14.14 12.21 14.28
C ASN A 298 -13.77 11.87 12.83
N GLU A 299 -14.04 12.75 11.88
CA GLU A 299 -13.63 12.54 10.48
C GLU A 299 -12.10 12.42 10.34
N ARG A 300 -11.31 13.10 11.17
CA ARG A 300 -9.84 12.94 11.18
C ARG A 300 -9.41 11.60 11.79
N ILE A 301 -10.10 11.14 12.83
CA ILE A 301 -9.89 9.80 13.40
C ILE A 301 -10.24 8.73 12.38
N GLU A 302 -11.37 8.86 11.67
CA GLU A 302 -11.76 7.97 10.58
C GLU A 302 -10.70 7.90 9.48
N GLN A 303 -10.16 9.05 9.11
CA GLN A 303 -9.07 9.14 8.13
C GLN A 303 -7.80 8.42 8.64
N ILE A 304 -7.43 8.56 9.91
CA ILE A 304 -6.30 7.84 10.51
C ILE A 304 -6.56 6.32 10.51
N PHE A 305 -7.76 5.88 10.86
CA PHE A 305 -8.13 4.46 10.83
C PHE A 305 -8.02 3.86 9.43
N ALA A 306 -8.52 4.57 8.41
CA ALA A 306 -8.40 4.14 7.03
C ALA A 306 -6.93 3.98 6.59
N ASN A 307 -6.05 4.85 7.08
CA ASN A 307 -4.61 4.76 6.77
C ASN A 307 -3.91 3.65 7.55
N LEU A 308 -4.27 3.41 8.83
CA LEU A 308 -3.75 2.29 9.61
C LEU A 308 -4.14 0.95 8.96
N GLU A 309 -5.39 0.78 8.51
CA GLU A 309 -5.82 -0.41 7.78
C GLU A 309 -5.01 -0.58 6.49
N ARG A 310 -4.87 0.47 5.69
CA ARG A 310 -4.13 0.45 4.43
C ARG A 310 -2.66 0.10 4.62
N TRP A 311 -2.02 0.56 5.70
CA TRP A 311 -0.64 0.21 6.02
C TRP A 311 -0.48 -1.28 6.36
N ARG A 312 -1.49 -1.95 6.90
CA ARG A 312 -1.46 -3.41 7.10
C ARG A 312 -1.47 -4.20 5.79
N TRP A 313 -1.98 -3.63 4.72
CA TRP A 313 -1.98 -4.26 3.39
C TRP A 313 -0.65 -4.09 2.64
N TYR A 314 0.15 -3.10 2.99
CA TYR A 314 1.44 -2.87 2.36
C TYR A 314 2.47 -3.92 2.77
N PRO A 315 3.53 -4.20 1.94
CA PRO A 315 4.60 -5.11 2.32
C PRO A 315 5.20 -4.71 3.68
N SER A 316 5.53 -5.71 4.50
CA SER A 316 6.14 -5.46 5.82
C SER A 316 7.58 -4.98 5.69
N ASP A 317 8.27 -5.40 4.63
CA ASP A 317 9.62 -4.97 4.25
C ASP A 317 9.57 -4.30 2.87
N LEU A 318 10.02 -3.06 2.80
CA LEU A 318 10.12 -2.29 1.55
C LEU A 318 11.49 -2.47 0.86
N GLY A 319 12.44 -3.16 1.49
CA GLY A 319 13.78 -3.38 0.99
C GLY A 319 14.73 -2.20 1.29
N GLU A 320 16.01 -2.38 0.98
CA GLU A 320 17.04 -1.39 1.28
C GLU A 320 16.95 -0.13 0.40
N LYS A 321 16.55 -0.29 -0.87
CA LYS A 321 16.49 0.80 -1.86
C LYS A 321 15.12 0.81 -2.53
N TYR A 322 14.41 1.92 -2.44
CA TYR A 322 13.09 2.01 -3.07
C TYR A 322 12.68 3.43 -3.43
N LEU A 323 11.85 3.52 -4.46
CA LEU A 323 11.07 4.68 -4.82
C LEU A 323 9.67 4.51 -4.23
N ILE A 324 9.21 5.46 -3.43
CA ILE A 324 7.87 5.45 -2.85
C ILE A 324 7.12 6.74 -3.21
N ALA A 325 6.02 6.59 -3.93
CA ALA A 325 5.13 7.68 -4.25
C ALA A 325 3.93 7.68 -3.30
N ASN A 326 3.71 8.78 -2.59
CA ASN A 326 2.43 9.03 -1.94
C ASN A 326 1.52 9.78 -2.91
N ILE A 327 0.53 9.07 -3.46
CA ILE A 327 -0.35 9.61 -4.50
C ILE A 327 -1.12 10.86 -4.03
N PRO A 328 -1.79 10.91 -2.85
CA PRO A 328 -2.49 12.09 -2.37
C PRO A 328 -1.59 13.28 -2.00
N ASP A 329 -0.34 13.01 -1.64
CA ASP A 329 0.63 14.06 -1.30
C ASP A 329 1.34 14.64 -2.54
N TYR A 330 1.23 13.94 -3.67
CA TYR A 330 1.93 14.30 -4.90
C TYR A 330 3.46 14.36 -4.72
N MET A 331 4.01 13.45 -3.92
CA MET A 331 5.44 13.35 -3.65
C MET A 331 5.96 11.96 -3.97
N LEU A 332 7.15 11.89 -4.55
CA LEU A 332 7.97 10.70 -4.74
C LEU A 332 9.24 10.86 -3.92
N GLN A 333 9.57 9.86 -3.14
CA GLN A 333 10.81 9.80 -2.37
C GLN A 333 11.68 8.65 -2.86
N TYR A 334 12.97 8.87 -2.92
CA TYR A 334 13.98 7.83 -3.04
C TYR A 334 14.59 7.57 -1.67
N VAL A 335 14.48 6.34 -1.21
CA VAL A 335 14.89 5.94 0.14
C VAL A 335 15.97 4.87 0.03
N ILE A 336 17.03 5.02 0.83
CA ILE A 336 18.12 4.06 0.99
C ILE A 336 18.30 3.80 2.49
N LYS A 337 18.23 2.53 2.91
CA LYS A 337 18.40 2.12 4.32
C LYS A 337 17.57 2.94 5.31
N ASN A 338 16.30 3.19 4.94
CA ASN A 338 15.32 4.01 5.66
C ASN A 338 15.55 5.53 5.66
N ASP A 339 16.63 6.02 5.03
CA ASP A 339 16.87 7.46 4.88
C ASP A 339 16.31 7.97 3.55
N THR A 340 15.51 9.03 3.59
CA THR A 340 15.06 9.72 2.37
C THR A 340 16.19 10.54 1.79
N VAL A 341 16.79 10.06 0.70
CA VAL A 341 17.94 10.70 0.05
C VAL A 341 17.54 11.67 -1.07
N ALA A 342 16.33 11.57 -1.59
CA ALA A 342 15.75 12.54 -2.53
C ALA A 342 14.23 12.60 -2.43
N SER A 343 13.68 13.78 -2.75
CA SER A 343 12.23 14.02 -2.82
C SER A 343 11.90 14.82 -4.07
N HIS A 344 10.87 14.39 -4.79
CA HIS A 344 10.43 15.00 -6.05
C HIS A 344 8.91 15.22 -6.04
N ARG A 345 8.46 16.37 -6.53
CA ARG A 345 7.04 16.55 -6.79
C ARG A 345 6.61 15.65 -7.94
N ILE A 346 5.38 15.14 -7.87
CA ILE A 346 4.81 14.29 -8.92
C ILE A 346 3.44 14.81 -9.36
N VAL A 347 3.07 14.43 -10.59
CA VAL A 347 1.72 14.56 -11.14
C VAL A 347 1.16 13.16 -11.32
N VAL A 348 0.00 12.90 -10.74
CA VAL A 348 -0.66 11.58 -10.74
C VAL A 348 -1.94 11.60 -11.58
N GLY A 349 -2.56 10.44 -11.75
CA GLY A 349 -3.80 10.28 -12.50
C GLY A 349 -4.97 11.06 -11.94
N THR A 350 -5.89 11.46 -12.83
CA THR A 350 -7.17 12.07 -12.43
C THR A 350 -8.08 11.06 -11.73
N PRO A 351 -9.14 11.48 -10.99
CA PRO A 351 -10.11 10.56 -10.40
C PRO A 351 -10.75 9.57 -11.40
N LYS A 352 -10.88 9.98 -12.68
CA LYS A 352 -11.40 9.09 -13.76
C LYS A 352 -10.35 8.12 -14.30
N ARG A 353 -9.07 8.47 -14.23
CA ARG A 353 -7.93 7.68 -14.74
C ARG A 353 -6.89 7.59 -13.63
N LYS A 354 -7.22 6.86 -12.58
CA LYS A 354 -6.43 6.79 -11.34
C LYS A 354 -5.04 6.23 -11.59
N THR A 355 -4.06 6.70 -10.85
CA THR A 355 -2.80 5.98 -10.67
C THR A 355 -3.06 4.77 -9.77
N PRO A 356 -2.74 3.53 -10.21
CA PRO A 356 -3.00 2.33 -9.42
C PRO A 356 -2.09 2.24 -8.20
N ILE A 357 -2.57 1.57 -7.16
CA ILE A 357 -1.78 1.22 -5.98
C ILE A 357 -1.08 -0.11 -6.27
N LEU A 358 0.25 -0.09 -6.33
CA LEU A 358 1.04 -1.26 -6.71
C LEU A 358 2.44 -1.28 -6.08
N SER A 359 3.07 -2.45 -6.14
CA SER A 359 4.50 -2.64 -5.90
C SER A 359 5.15 -3.32 -7.09
N SER A 360 6.38 -2.92 -7.40
CA SER A 360 7.17 -3.48 -8.50
C SER A 360 8.66 -3.27 -8.25
N LYS A 361 9.48 -3.54 -9.28
CA LYS A 361 10.92 -3.29 -9.28
C LYS A 361 11.30 -2.48 -10.51
N LEU A 362 12.15 -1.49 -10.34
CA LEU A 362 12.69 -0.70 -11.44
C LEU A 362 13.53 -1.60 -12.35
N SER A 363 13.18 -1.66 -13.63
CA SER A 363 13.85 -2.53 -14.60
C SER A 363 14.84 -1.79 -15.49
N ASN A 364 14.48 -0.62 -15.95
CA ASN A 364 15.35 0.18 -16.81
C ASN A 364 14.92 1.64 -16.90
N PHE A 365 15.85 2.48 -17.34
CA PHE A 365 15.60 3.84 -17.83
C PHE A 365 15.60 3.85 -19.36
N VAL A 366 14.67 4.60 -19.95
CA VAL A 366 14.65 4.88 -21.38
C VAL A 366 14.88 6.36 -21.56
N PHE A 367 16.05 6.73 -22.07
CA PHE A 367 16.41 8.10 -22.45
C PHE A 367 15.88 8.42 -23.85
N ASN A 368 15.54 9.67 -24.09
CA ASN A 368 14.95 10.14 -25.35
C ASN A 368 13.82 9.22 -25.81
N PRO A 369 12.79 8.94 -24.98
CA PRO A 369 11.76 7.99 -25.33
C PRO A 369 10.90 8.47 -26.49
N THR A 370 10.49 7.55 -27.36
CA THR A 370 9.30 7.74 -28.19
C THR A 370 8.07 7.47 -27.35
N TRP A 371 6.95 8.12 -27.65
CA TRP A 371 5.69 7.84 -27.01
C TRP A 371 4.67 7.29 -28.00
N THR A 372 4.25 6.06 -27.82
CA THR A 372 3.11 5.48 -28.53
C THR A 372 1.84 5.79 -27.72
N ILE A 373 0.85 6.40 -28.35
CA ILE A 373 -0.37 6.84 -27.67
C ILE A 373 -1.24 5.61 -27.30
N PRO A 374 -1.64 5.47 -26.02
CA PRO A 374 -2.52 4.38 -25.59
C PRO A 374 -3.95 4.49 -26.14
N PRO A 375 -4.67 3.36 -26.31
CA PRO A 375 -6.03 3.35 -26.86
C PRO A 375 -7.03 4.28 -26.16
N THR A 376 -6.98 4.37 -24.83
CA THR A 376 -7.84 5.28 -24.06
C THR A 376 -7.63 6.74 -24.45
N ILE A 377 -6.36 7.16 -24.60
CA ILE A 377 -6.02 8.54 -24.99
C ILE A 377 -6.36 8.76 -26.48
N ILE A 378 -6.22 7.75 -27.33
CA ILE A 378 -6.69 7.83 -28.72
C ILE A 378 -8.17 8.14 -28.77
N LYS A 379 -8.98 7.37 -28.03
CA LYS A 379 -10.44 7.51 -28.02
C LYS A 379 -10.92 8.81 -27.39
N GLU A 380 -10.39 9.15 -26.22
CA GLU A 380 -10.96 10.20 -25.37
C GLU A 380 -10.34 11.58 -25.60
N ASP A 381 -9.08 11.65 -26.05
CA ASP A 381 -8.34 12.90 -26.17
C ASP A 381 -7.97 13.20 -27.62
N LEU A 382 -7.27 12.25 -28.33
CA LEU A 382 -6.74 12.48 -29.66
C LEU A 382 -7.85 12.60 -30.72
N THR A 383 -8.74 11.61 -30.78
CA THR A 383 -9.76 11.55 -31.85
C THR A 383 -10.69 12.75 -31.85
N PRO A 384 -11.26 13.21 -30.71
CA PRO A 384 -12.11 14.39 -30.69
C PRO A 384 -11.38 15.66 -31.16
N GLU A 385 -10.14 15.87 -30.74
CA GLU A 385 -9.39 17.10 -31.08
C GLU A 385 -8.84 17.07 -32.50
N ALA A 386 -8.28 15.95 -32.94
CA ALA A 386 -7.76 15.81 -34.29
C ALA A 386 -8.85 15.79 -35.37
N SER A 387 -10.09 15.41 -35.01
CA SER A 387 -11.25 15.51 -35.89
C SER A 387 -11.61 16.96 -36.21
N LYS A 388 -11.46 17.87 -35.23
CA LYS A 388 -11.72 19.32 -35.41
C LYS A 388 -10.59 19.99 -36.18
N ASN A 389 -9.35 19.59 -35.93
CA ASN A 389 -8.17 20.22 -36.54
C ASN A 389 -7.04 19.20 -36.79
N ARG A 390 -6.74 18.96 -38.07
CA ARG A 390 -5.67 18.02 -38.49
C ARG A 390 -4.26 18.51 -38.10
N ASN A 391 -4.07 19.80 -37.84
CA ASN A 391 -2.82 20.35 -37.30
C ASN A 391 -2.49 19.80 -35.88
N TYR A 392 -3.41 19.09 -35.25
CA TYR A 392 -3.17 18.37 -33.99
C TYR A 392 -1.95 17.47 -34.07
N PHE A 393 -1.77 16.74 -35.19
CA PHE A 393 -0.68 15.79 -35.36
C PHE A 393 0.69 16.47 -35.50
N PRO A 394 0.93 17.36 -36.47
CA PRO A 394 2.23 18.01 -36.62
C PRO A 394 2.57 18.93 -35.44
N SER A 395 1.62 19.65 -34.87
CA SER A 395 1.86 20.52 -33.71
C SER A 395 2.35 19.75 -32.46
N ARG A 396 2.00 18.48 -32.34
CA ARG A 396 2.46 17.59 -31.28
C ARG A 396 3.56 16.63 -31.72
N ARG A 397 4.14 16.81 -32.90
CA ARG A 397 5.19 15.94 -33.46
C ARG A 397 4.77 14.47 -33.53
N LEU A 398 3.49 14.21 -33.83
CA LEU A 398 2.91 12.89 -33.95
C LEU A 398 3.00 12.39 -35.40
N THR A 399 3.53 11.19 -35.56
CA THR A 399 3.48 10.44 -36.84
C THR A 399 2.39 9.37 -36.73
N ILE A 400 1.57 9.23 -37.75
CA ILE A 400 0.48 8.26 -37.85
C ILE A 400 0.98 7.07 -38.69
N TYR A 401 0.80 5.85 -38.22
CA TYR A 401 1.11 4.63 -38.96
C TYR A 401 -0.15 3.76 -39.12
N ASN A 402 -0.33 3.18 -40.30
CA ASN A 402 -1.37 2.18 -40.51
C ASN A 402 -0.96 0.80 -39.94
N SER A 403 -1.81 -0.22 -40.11
CA SER A 403 -1.56 -1.58 -39.62
C SER A 403 -0.36 -2.28 -40.30
N GLN A 404 0.06 -1.79 -41.48
CA GLN A 404 1.25 -2.27 -42.20
C GLN A 404 2.52 -1.51 -41.80
N GLY A 405 2.45 -0.56 -40.91
CA GLY A 405 3.59 0.25 -40.50
C GLY A 405 3.96 1.38 -41.48
N LYS A 406 3.13 1.64 -42.49
CA LYS A 406 3.31 2.77 -43.42
C LYS A 406 2.80 4.06 -42.80
N GLU A 407 3.54 5.15 -42.99
CA GLU A 407 3.14 6.48 -42.54
C GLU A 407 1.90 6.96 -43.32
N VAL A 408 0.97 7.60 -42.61
CA VAL A 408 -0.30 8.13 -43.11
C VAL A 408 -0.33 9.62 -42.94
N SER A 409 -0.68 10.37 -43.97
CA SER A 409 -0.86 11.81 -43.90
C SER A 409 -2.00 12.17 -42.93
N PRO A 410 -1.88 13.26 -42.12
CA PRO A 410 -2.99 13.76 -41.32
C PRO A 410 -4.28 14.01 -42.11
N TYR A 411 -4.18 14.34 -43.40
CA TYR A 411 -5.33 14.57 -44.27
C TYR A 411 -6.00 13.29 -44.75
N GLU A 412 -5.25 12.15 -44.82
CA GLU A 412 -5.76 10.84 -45.18
C GLU A 412 -6.29 10.07 -43.95
N TRP A 413 -6.02 10.57 -42.75
CA TRP A 413 -6.45 9.93 -41.51
C TRP A 413 -7.97 9.92 -41.38
N ASN A 414 -8.53 8.73 -41.08
CA ASN A 414 -9.97 8.56 -40.90
C ASN A 414 -10.32 8.47 -39.39
N PRO A 415 -11.03 9.45 -38.81
CA PRO A 415 -11.40 9.45 -37.40
C PRO A 415 -12.31 8.28 -37.00
N ALA A 416 -13.16 7.79 -37.90
CA ALA A 416 -14.01 6.61 -37.64
C ALA A 416 -13.20 5.31 -37.46
N ARG A 417 -11.95 5.29 -37.89
CA ARG A 417 -11.02 4.18 -37.77
C ARG A 417 -9.81 4.51 -36.91
N ALA A 418 -9.93 5.48 -36.01
CA ALA A 418 -8.80 6.00 -35.22
C ALA A 418 -8.02 4.90 -34.46
N ASN A 419 -8.70 3.89 -33.96
CA ASN A 419 -8.06 2.76 -33.26
C ASN A 419 -7.28 1.81 -34.19
N ASN A 420 -7.40 1.91 -35.48
CA ASN A 420 -6.66 1.09 -36.45
C ASN A 420 -5.29 1.68 -36.80
N TYR A 421 -4.97 2.85 -36.27
CA TYR A 421 -3.69 3.50 -36.48
C TYR A 421 -2.84 3.46 -35.20
N LYS A 422 -1.52 3.45 -35.39
CA LYS A 422 -0.53 3.65 -34.35
C LYS A 422 -0.04 5.10 -34.41
N TYR A 423 -0.07 5.80 -33.30
CA TYR A 423 0.40 7.17 -33.20
C TYR A 423 1.66 7.21 -32.37
N VAL A 424 2.74 7.77 -32.93
CA VAL A 424 4.05 7.81 -32.28
C VAL A 424 4.55 9.24 -32.22
N GLN A 425 4.83 9.72 -31.02
CA GLN A 425 5.49 11.00 -30.80
C GLN A 425 7.01 10.81 -30.81
N LYS A 426 7.72 11.63 -31.58
CA LYS A 426 9.19 11.59 -31.70
C LYS A 426 9.87 12.02 -30.40
N PRO A 427 11.11 11.55 -30.12
CA PRO A 427 11.90 11.98 -28.98
C PRO A 427 12.08 13.50 -28.90
N GLY A 428 12.43 14.00 -27.73
CA GLY A 428 12.84 15.38 -27.50
C GLY A 428 12.15 16.03 -26.30
N TYR A 429 12.59 17.23 -25.96
CA TYR A 429 12.16 17.97 -24.78
C TYR A 429 10.64 18.19 -24.68
N ASN A 430 9.97 18.31 -25.83
CA ASN A 430 8.52 18.50 -25.95
C ASN A 430 7.74 17.19 -26.09
N ASN A 431 8.38 16.03 -25.97
CA ASN A 431 7.69 14.74 -25.90
C ASN A 431 6.85 14.67 -24.62
N SER A 432 5.69 14.05 -24.68
CA SER A 432 4.82 13.86 -23.51
C SER A 432 5.48 13.08 -22.38
N LEU A 433 6.44 12.19 -22.71
CA LEU A 433 7.27 11.48 -21.74
C LEU A 433 8.57 12.24 -21.39
N GLY A 434 8.80 13.42 -21.96
CA GLY A 434 10.01 14.20 -21.78
C GLY A 434 11.28 13.46 -22.20
N LEU A 435 12.34 13.59 -21.41
CA LEU A 435 13.68 13.11 -21.75
C LEU A 435 14.01 11.73 -21.14
N VAL A 436 13.26 11.27 -20.16
CA VAL A 436 13.52 9.98 -19.48
C VAL A 436 12.24 9.33 -18.99
N LYS A 437 12.19 7.99 -19.12
CA LYS A 437 11.12 7.12 -18.64
C LYS A 437 11.73 6.01 -17.78
N PHE A 438 11.07 5.69 -16.67
CA PHE A 438 11.43 4.65 -15.71
C PHE A 438 10.45 3.48 -15.86
N ASN A 439 10.91 2.35 -16.31
CA ASN A 439 10.07 1.18 -16.51
C ASN A 439 10.15 0.24 -15.30
N PHE A 440 8.99 -0.28 -14.93
CA PHE A 440 8.81 -1.35 -13.95
C PHE A 440 7.62 -2.22 -14.36
N ALA A 441 7.72 -3.53 -14.13
CA ALA A 441 6.70 -4.47 -14.59
C ALA A 441 5.39 -4.29 -13.79
N ASN A 442 4.26 -4.12 -14.49
CA ASN A 442 2.93 -4.07 -13.90
C ASN A 442 1.85 -4.32 -14.97
N ARG A 443 0.66 -4.77 -14.58
CA ARG A 443 -0.46 -5.05 -15.49
C ARG A 443 -1.19 -3.80 -15.99
N HIS A 444 -0.97 -2.64 -15.36
CA HIS A 444 -1.67 -1.38 -15.67
C HIS A 444 -0.97 -0.54 -16.73
N SER A 445 0.20 -0.99 -17.21
CA SER A 445 1.02 -0.24 -18.18
C SER A 445 1.39 1.19 -17.70
N VAL A 446 1.52 1.39 -16.40
CA VAL A 446 1.97 2.65 -15.81
C VAL A 446 3.49 2.67 -15.60
N TYR A 447 4.05 3.85 -15.61
CA TYR A 447 5.48 4.11 -15.44
C TYR A 447 5.70 5.50 -14.83
N LEU A 448 6.93 5.75 -14.34
CA LEU A 448 7.37 7.10 -13.98
C LEU A 448 8.04 7.74 -15.21
N HIS A 449 7.87 9.04 -15.42
CA HIS A 449 8.47 9.70 -16.58
C HIS A 449 8.62 11.22 -16.40
N ASP A 450 9.44 11.83 -17.24
CA ASP A 450 9.49 13.28 -17.46
C ASP A 450 8.23 13.77 -18.17
N THR A 451 8.12 15.06 -18.41
CA THR A 451 6.96 15.64 -19.08
C THR A 451 7.33 16.92 -19.83
N ASN A 452 6.55 17.26 -20.85
CA ASN A 452 6.56 18.58 -21.48
C ASN A 452 5.77 19.62 -20.67
N HIS A 453 4.88 19.21 -19.77
CA HIS A 453 4.07 20.07 -18.91
C HIS A 453 4.72 20.27 -17.53
N ARG A 454 5.88 20.88 -17.49
CA ARG A 454 6.64 21.13 -16.25
C ARG A 454 5.99 22.18 -15.36
N ASP A 455 5.15 23.03 -15.93
CA ASP A 455 4.29 24.00 -15.23
C ASP A 455 3.29 23.35 -14.26
N TYR A 456 2.99 22.06 -14.42
CA TYR A 456 2.07 21.37 -13.51
C TYR A 456 2.67 21.15 -12.11
N PHE A 457 3.99 21.09 -11.97
CA PHE A 457 4.63 20.86 -10.68
C PHE A 457 4.50 22.01 -9.69
N VAL A 458 4.22 23.22 -10.15
CA VAL A 458 3.97 24.38 -9.27
C VAL A 458 2.52 24.45 -8.78
N LYS A 459 1.62 23.64 -9.34
CA LYS A 459 0.22 23.58 -8.93
C LYS A 459 0.10 22.82 -7.61
N THR A 460 -0.82 23.25 -6.74
CA THR A 460 -1.16 22.54 -5.51
C THR A 460 -1.90 21.23 -5.80
N TYR A 461 -2.90 21.28 -6.70
CA TYR A 461 -3.61 20.09 -7.17
C TYR A 461 -2.91 19.52 -8.39
N ARG A 462 -2.37 18.31 -8.27
CA ARG A 462 -1.57 17.65 -9.30
C ARG A 462 -2.11 16.29 -9.76
N SER A 463 -3.40 16.03 -9.58
CA SER A 463 -4.08 14.87 -10.14
C SER A 463 -4.55 15.19 -11.57
N LEU A 464 -3.60 15.20 -12.53
CA LEU A 464 -3.77 15.75 -13.87
C LEU A 464 -3.29 14.83 -15.00
N SER A 465 -2.79 13.61 -14.70
CA SER A 465 -2.34 12.66 -15.71
C SER A 465 -3.42 11.63 -16.06
N SER A 466 -3.11 10.79 -17.03
CA SER A 466 -3.95 9.64 -17.42
C SER A 466 -3.55 8.32 -16.72
N GLY A 467 -2.98 8.41 -15.50
CA GLY A 467 -2.61 7.26 -14.68
C GLY A 467 -1.10 7.10 -14.47
N CYS A 468 -0.26 7.41 -15.45
CA CYS A 468 1.19 7.42 -15.27
C CYS A 468 1.63 8.55 -14.34
N VAL A 469 2.79 8.40 -13.71
CA VAL A 469 3.32 9.36 -12.74
C VAL A 469 4.40 10.21 -13.39
N ARG A 470 4.15 11.52 -13.52
CA ARG A 470 5.16 12.49 -13.97
C ARG A 470 6.02 12.91 -12.80
N VAL A 471 7.32 12.95 -12.99
CA VAL A 471 8.31 13.28 -11.94
C VAL A 471 8.97 14.61 -12.25
N GLU A 472 9.06 15.47 -11.25
CA GLU A 472 9.82 16.72 -11.34
C GLU A 472 11.33 16.42 -11.31
N ASN A 473 12.10 17.09 -12.19
CA ASN A 473 13.55 16.92 -12.30
C ASN A 473 14.01 15.45 -12.37
N PRO A 474 13.39 14.60 -13.22
CA PRO A 474 13.60 13.16 -13.19
C PRO A 474 15.02 12.75 -13.60
N LEU A 475 15.75 13.60 -14.36
CA LEU A 475 17.17 13.35 -14.70
C LEU A 475 18.07 13.41 -13.48
N VAL A 476 17.78 14.27 -12.49
CA VAL A 476 18.50 14.33 -11.21
C VAL A 476 18.32 13.00 -10.47
N LEU A 477 17.10 12.53 -10.35
CA LEU A 477 16.77 11.24 -9.73
C LEU A 477 17.46 10.08 -10.50
N THR A 478 17.39 10.09 -11.83
CA THR A 478 18.05 9.08 -12.67
C THR A 478 19.55 9.03 -12.44
N LYS A 479 20.20 10.21 -12.43
CA LYS A 479 21.65 10.31 -12.16
C LYS A 479 21.99 9.76 -10.78
N GLN A 480 21.23 10.13 -9.75
CA GLN A 480 21.44 9.66 -8.39
C GLN A 480 21.35 8.13 -8.30
N ILE A 481 20.30 7.53 -8.84
CA ILE A 481 20.12 6.06 -8.84
C ILE A 481 21.24 5.37 -9.61
N LEU A 482 21.57 5.85 -10.81
CA LEU A 482 22.60 5.22 -11.64
C LEU A 482 24.01 5.37 -11.03
N THR A 483 24.32 6.53 -10.46
CA THR A 483 25.62 6.77 -9.78
C THR A 483 25.76 5.89 -8.55
N GLU A 484 24.69 5.69 -7.79
CA GLU A 484 24.70 4.82 -6.62
C GLU A 484 24.90 3.34 -6.99
N ILE A 485 24.37 2.91 -8.15
CA ILE A 485 24.55 1.54 -8.67
C ILE A 485 25.97 1.33 -9.27
N ASN A 486 26.49 2.32 -10.00
CA ASN A 486 27.81 2.25 -10.63
C ASN A 486 28.42 3.66 -10.74
N PRO A 487 29.14 4.11 -9.68
CA PRO A 487 29.74 5.44 -9.62
C PRO A 487 30.75 5.69 -10.74
N GLU A 488 31.59 4.71 -11.06
CA GLU A 488 32.63 4.85 -12.08
C GLU A 488 32.07 5.21 -13.44
N LYS A 489 30.90 4.64 -13.77
CA LYS A 489 30.26 4.86 -15.06
C LYS A 489 29.41 6.13 -15.11
N TRP A 490 28.72 6.50 -14.01
CA TRP A 490 27.61 7.47 -14.07
C TRP A 490 27.89 8.78 -13.31
N SER A 491 29.08 8.98 -12.78
CA SER A 491 29.48 10.22 -12.09
C SER A 491 29.75 11.39 -13.03
N GLY A 492 30.08 11.13 -14.30
CA GLY A 492 30.44 12.13 -15.30
C GLY A 492 29.28 12.66 -16.15
N GLY A 493 29.57 12.95 -17.40
CA GLY A 493 28.62 13.53 -18.38
C GLY A 493 27.91 12.51 -19.28
N GLU A 494 27.87 11.22 -18.90
CA GLU A 494 27.32 10.13 -19.72
C GLU A 494 25.86 10.33 -20.05
N ILE A 495 25.05 10.80 -19.08
CA ILE A 495 23.63 11.08 -19.31
C ILE A 495 23.49 12.20 -20.34
N ASP A 496 24.26 13.29 -20.22
CA ASP A 496 24.21 14.41 -21.15
C ASP A 496 24.64 13.97 -22.57
N SER A 497 25.65 13.09 -22.65
CA SER A 497 26.11 12.51 -23.91
C SER A 497 25.02 11.67 -24.58
N ILE A 498 24.25 10.89 -23.79
CA ILE A 498 23.12 10.13 -24.29
C ILE A 498 22.01 11.04 -24.79
N LEU A 499 21.69 12.09 -24.03
CA LEU A 499 20.61 13.04 -24.36
C LEU A 499 20.92 13.81 -25.64
N LYS A 500 22.17 14.24 -25.84
CA LYS A 500 22.63 14.97 -27.04
C LYS A 500 22.49 14.18 -28.34
N GLN A 501 22.48 12.85 -28.26
CA GLN A 501 22.29 11.99 -29.45
C GLN A 501 20.86 12.01 -30.00
N GLU A 502 19.90 12.49 -29.23
CA GLU A 502 18.44 12.50 -29.55
C GLU A 502 17.88 11.15 -30.00
N LYS A 503 18.61 10.06 -29.76
CA LYS A 503 18.19 8.69 -30.07
C LYS A 503 17.72 8.00 -28.80
N THR A 504 16.66 7.20 -28.93
CA THR A 504 16.15 6.39 -27.83
C THR A 504 17.23 5.40 -27.37
N LYS A 505 17.58 5.43 -26.08
CA LYS A 505 18.54 4.52 -25.46
C LYS A 505 18.00 3.94 -24.16
N THR A 506 18.01 2.62 -24.05
CA THR A 506 17.61 1.92 -22.84
C THR A 506 18.85 1.56 -22.01
N VAL A 507 18.76 1.84 -20.69
CA VAL A 507 19.78 1.50 -19.70
C VAL A 507 19.12 0.62 -18.65
N SER A 508 19.53 -0.63 -18.57
CA SER A 508 19.01 -1.58 -17.58
C SER A 508 19.52 -1.27 -16.18
N VAL A 509 18.65 -1.40 -15.19
CA VAL A 509 18.97 -1.35 -13.77
C VAL A 509 19.26 -2.77 -13.32
N LYS A 510 20.51 -3.04 -12.93
CA LYS A 510 20.95 -4.37 -12.50
C LYS A 510 20.78 -4.60 -10.99
N ASP A 511 20.64 -3.53 -10.22
CA ASP A 511 20.41 -3.57 -8.79
C ASP A 511 18.91 -3.61 -8.46
N THR A 512 18.59 -4.03 -7.25
CA THR A 512 17.19 -4.05 -6.80
C THR A 512 16.81 -2.67 -6.25
N VAL A 513 16.01 -1.94 -7.01
CA VAL A 513 15.32 -0.72 -6.55
C VAL A 513 13.83 -1.00 -6.64
N ASN A 514 13.18 -1.15 -5.48
CA ASN A 514 11.75 -1.38 -5.44
C ASN A 514 10.98 -0.09 -5.81
N VAL A 515 9.79 -0.24 -6.36
CA VAL A 515 8.91 0.88 -6.74
C VAL A 515 7.56 0.67 -6.09
N TYR A 516 7.12 1.63 -5.29
CA TYR A 516 5.86 1.63 -4.59
C TYR A 516 5.03 2.83 -5.00
N LEU A 517 3.84 2.60 -5.52
CA LEU A 517 2.82 3.61 -5.72
C LEU A 517 1.77 3.38 -4.64
N PHE A 518 1.83 4.13 -3.56
CA PHE A 518 0.99 3.97 -2.40
C PHE A 518 0.02 5.15 -2.23
N TYR A 519 -0.95 4.97 -1.37
CA TYR A 519 -1.98 5.94 -1.11
C TYR A 519 -2.21 6.09 0.38
N TRP A 520 -1.79 7.21 0.96
CA TRP A 520 -2.13 7.54 2.34
C TRP A 520 -2.39 9.04 2.47
N THR A 521 -3.41 9.37 3.25
CA THR A 521 -3.96 10.72 3.39
C THR A 521 -3.66 11.35 4.74
N SER A 522 -3.04 10.60 5.65
CA SER A 522 -2.55 11.12 6.93
C SER A 522 -1.24 10.46 7.33
N TRP A 523 -0.38 11.23 8.03
CA TRP A 523 0.89 10.78 8.64
C TRP A 523 1.39 11.82 9.63
N ILE A 524 2.52 11.55 10.30
CA ILE A 524 3.24 12.56 11.07
C ILE A 524 4.51 12.97 10.35
N GLU A 525 4.77 14.27 10.35
CA GLU A 525 6.00 14.89 9.89
C GLU A 525 6.33 16.05 10.82
N ASN A 526 7.57 16.12 11.33
CA ASN A 526 8.02 17.14 12.28
C ASN A 526 7.06 17.29 13.48
N ASP A 527 6.66 16.18 14.10
CA ASP A 527 5.74 16.08 15.24
C ASP A 527 4.35 16.72 15.01
N LYS A 528 3.95 16.87 13.75
CA LYS A 528 2.64 17.42 13.38
C LYS A 528 1.89 16.47 12.47
N LEU A 529 0.62 16.31 12.78
CA LEU A 529 -0.32 15.61 11.92
C LEU A 529 -0.42 16.28 10.55
N GLN A 530 -0.17 15.51 9.52
CA GLN A 530 -0.37 15.87 8.13
C GLN A 530 -1.67 15.25 7.63
N PHE A 531 -2.43 15.98 6.85
CA PHE A 531 -3.62 15.48 6.18
C PHE A 531 -3.61 15.89 4.71
N ARG A 532 -4.13 15.03 3.85
CA ARG A 532 -4.34 15.31 2.43
C ARG A 532 -5.78 15.04 2.07
N ASP A 533 -6.25 15.69 1.03
CA ASP A 533 -7.54 15.38 0.43
C ASP A 533 -7.53 13.94 -0.10
N ASP A 534 -8.61 13.23 0.12
CA ASP A 534 -8.85 11.89 -0.44
C ASP A 534 -9.26 12.02 -1.92
N ILE A 535 -8.27 12.27 -2.79
CA ILE A 535 -8.47 12.62 -4.20
C ILE A 535 -9.15 11.53 -5.03
N TYR A 536 -9.16 10.30 -4.55
CA TYR A 536 -9.80 9.14 -5.21
C TYR A 536 -10.99 8.60 -4.44
N GLU A 537 -11.39 9.24 -3.35
CA GLU A 537 -12.53 8.89 -2.50
C GLU A 537 -12.42 7.46 -1.92
N LEU A 538 -11.21 7.07 -1.47
CA LEU A 538 -10.93 5.72 -0.97
C LEU A 538 -11.11 5.58 0.55
N ASP A 539 -11.00 6.66 1.32
CA ASP A 539 -10.97 6.59 2.80
C ASP A 539 -12.36 6.32 3.38
N LYS A 540 -13.38 7.03 2.90
CA LYS A 540 -14.75 6.92 3.44
C LYS A 540 -15.33 5.52 3.28
N ALA A 541 -15.23 4.96 2.08
CA ALA A 541 -15.73 3.62 1.79
C ALA A 541 -15.00 2.55 2.62
N LEU A 542 -13.68 2.70 2.78
CA LEU A 542 -12.88 1.82 3.61
C LEU A 542 -13.32 1.90 5.08
N PHE A 543 -13.43 3.11 5.64
CA PHE A 543 -13.80 3.28 7.04
C PHE A 543 -15.20 2.71 7.33
N GLN A 544 -16.16 2.95 6.46
CA GLN A 544 -17.53 2.41 6.63
C GLN A 544 -17.50 0.88 6.73
N LYS A 545 -16.78 0.19 5.84
CA LYS A 545 -16.64 -1.28 5.89
C LYS A 545 -15.84 -1.74 7.12
N LEU A 546 -14.80 -1.00 7.50
CA LEU A 546 -13.98 -1.33 8.67
C LEU A 546 -14.80 -1.35 9.97
N ARG A 547 -15.84 -0.54 10.06
CA ARG A 547 -16.72 -0.41 11.25
C ARG A 547 -17.97 -1.27 11.19
N ASN A 548 -18.31 -1.83 10.03
CA ASN A 548 -19.39 -2.82 9.97
C ASN A 548 -18.93 -4.09 10.70
N ARG A 549 -19.80 -4.60 11.56
CA ARG A 549 -19.65 -5.95 12.09
C ARG A 549 -20.02 -6.92 10.96
N ASP A 550 -19.17 -7.88 10.70
CA ASP A 550 -19.48 -9.01 9.81
C ASP A 550 -20.51 -9.90 10.49
#